data_ce3a66b94e5c8e81a230048deb5277b9
#
_entry.id   ce3a66b94e5c8e81a230048deb5277b9
#
_cell.length_a   1.000
_cell.length_b   1.000
_cell.length_c   1.000
_cell.angle_alpha   90.00
_cell.angle_beta   90.00
_cell.angle_gamma   90.00
#
_symmetry.space_group_name_H-M   'P 1'
#
loop_
_entity.id
_entity.type
_entity.pdbx_description
1 polymer ?
#
loop_
_entity_poly.entity_id
_entity_poly.type
_entity_poly.pdbx_seq_one_letter_code
_entity_poly.pdbx_strand_id
1 'polypeptide(L)'
;MNLISWLFGTDAAAPPDARKLDGTTEATLARSLSALPPDERGWITFAEARILFSAEGAQYAFGETDRDGRRNIESFASQHRSVINFMPVEGRVYFVHR
;
A
#
# COMPACT_ATOMS: atom_id res chain seq x y z
N MET A 1 -3.23 3.57 -26.57
CA MET A 1 -2.59 2.65 -25.65
C MET A 1 -1.21 2.29 -26.15
N ASN A 2 -0.29 2.20 -25.26
CA ASN A 2 1.05 1.79 -25.62
C ASN A 2 1.21 0.29 -25.44
N LEU A 3 1.11 -0.42 -26.54
CA LEU A 3 1.19 -1.87 -26.53
C LEU A 3 2.54 -2.38 -26.05
N ILE A 4 3.59 -1.68 -26.45
CA ILE A 4 4.94 -2.07 -26.09
C ILE A 4 5.17 -1.99 -24.59
N SER A 5 4.72 -0.91 -23.98
CA SER A 5 4.82 -0.75 -22.55
C SER A 5 4.08 -1.88 -21.83
N TRP A 6 2.93 -2.21 -22.35
CA TRP A 6 2.14 -3.31 -21.82
C TRP A 6 2.90 -4.63 -21.91
N LEU A 7 3.52 -4.88 -23.05
CA LEU A 7 4.23 -6.14 -23.26
C LEU A 7 5.40 -6.33 -22.33
N PHE A 8 6.12 -5.28 -22.04
CA PHE A 8 7.30 -5.39 -21.19
C PHE A 8 6.97 -5.41 -19.72
N GLY A 9 5.75 -5.11 -19.37
CA GLY A 9 5.21 -5.43 -18.08
C GLY A 9 5.80 -4.71 -16.88
N THR A 10 6.78 -3.87 -17.07
CA THR A 10 7.37 -3.19 -15.92
C THR A 10 6.36 -2.34 -15.21
N ASP A 11 5.47 -1.73 -15.96
CA ASP A 11 4.46 -0.86 -15.40
C ASP A 11 3.14 -1.55 -15.22
N ALA A 12 3.05 -2.77 -15.70
CA ALA A 12 1.81 -3.52 -15.63
C ALA A 12 1.41 -3.85 -14.19
N ALA A 13 2.39 -3.85 -13.30
CA ALA A 13 2.11 -4.09 -11.90
C ALA A 13 1.29 -2.96 -11.27
N ALA A 14 1.38 -1.75 -11.83
CA ALA A 14 0.64 -0.62 -11.31
C ALA A 14 -0.57 -0.35 -12.19
N PRO A 15 -1.79 -0.62 -11.71
CA PRO A 15 -2.99 -0.28 -12.47
C PRO A 15 -3.04 1.20 -12.81
N PRO A 16 -3.69 1.58 -13.92
CA PRO A 16 -3.75 2.98 -14.32
C PRO A 16 -4.36 3.91 -13.27
N ASP A 17 -5.23 3.38 -12.42
CA ASP A 17 -5.90 4.15 -11.38
C ASP A 17 -5.17 4.10 -10.04
N ALA A 18 -3.96 3.53 -10.02
CA ALA A 18 -3.19 3.41 -8.80
C ALA A 18 -2.18 4.54 -8.68
N ARG A 19 -2.01 5.03 -7.47
CA ARG A 19 -1.17 6.17 -7.18
C ARG A 19 -0.28 5.88 -5.99
N LYS A 20 1.02 6.21 -6.09
CA LYS A 20 1.93 6.02 -4.96
C LYS A 20 1.59 7.01 -3.84
N LEU A 21 1.40 6.48 -2.65
CA LEU A 21 1.19 7.31 -1.47
C LEU A 21 2.53 7.61 -0.79
N ASP A 22 2.54 8.64 0.04
CA ASP A 22 3.75 9.01 0.78
C ASP A 22 3.80 8.19 2.07
N GLY A 23 4.56 7.11 2.03
CA GLY A 23 4.72 6.22 3.17
C GLY A 23 5.92 6.53 4.05
N THR A 24 6.36 7.78 4.08
CA THR A 24 7.52 8.17 4.88
C THR A 24 7.21 8.11 6.36
N THR A 25 6.05 8.63 6.76
CA THR A 25 5.56 8.56 8.14
C THR A 25 4.07 8.25 8.11
N GLU A 26 3.51 7.87 9.26
CA GLU A 26 2.07 7.67 9.34
C GLU A 26 1.31 8.95 9.04
N ALA A 27 1.82 10.10 9.46
CA ALA A 27 1.18 11.38 9.21
C ALA A 27 1.16 11.71 7.72
N THR A 28 2.25 11.49 7.00
CA THR A 28 2.29 11.74 5.57
C THR A 28 1.43 10.73 4.80
N LEU A 29 1.40 9.50 5.26
CA LEU A 29 0.55 8.48 4.66
C LEU A 29 -0.92 8.84 4.84
N ALA A 30 -1.31 9.27 6.03
CA ALA A 30 -2.68 9.69 6.31
C ALA A 30 -3.08 10.87 5.42
N ARG A 31 -2.18 11.81 5.23
CA ARG A 31 -2.43 12.98 4.38
C ARG A 31 -2.60 12.59 2.93
N SER A 32 -1.71 11.73 2.43
CA SER A 32 -1.79 11.22 1.06
C SER A 32 -3.09 10.46 0.84
N LEU A 33 -3.46 9.64 1.82
CA LEU A 33 -4.68 8.84 1.73
C LEU A 33 -5.92 9.71 1.72
N SER A 34 -5.93 10.77 2.52
CA SER A 34 -7.04 11.72 2.53
C SER A 34 -7.21 12.45 1.21
N ALA A 35 -6.10 12.68 0.51
CA ALA A 35 -6.12 13.36 -0.78
C ALA A 35 -6.47 12.42 -1.94
N LEU A 36 -6.53 11.12 -1.69
CA LEU A 36 -6.78 10.13 -2.74
C LEU A 36 -8.24 10.20 -3.18
N PRO A 37 -8.49 10.34 -4.49
CA PRO A 37 -9.87 10.31 -4.99
C PRO A 37 -10.57 9.00 -4.66
N PRO A 38 -11.89 9.01 -4.45
CA PRO A 38 -12.60 7.81 -4.01
C PRO A 38 -12.60 6.67 -5.04
N ASP A 39 -12.38 6.97 -6.31
CA ASP A 39 -12.35 5.96 -7.37
C ASP A 39 -10.93 5.50 -7.71
N GLU A 40 -9.93 5.97 -6.97
CA GLU A 40 -8.55 5.58 -7.21
C GLU A 40 -8.03 4.75 -6.05
N ARG A 41 -6.97 4.00 -6.33
CA ARG A 41 -6.27 3.22 -5.31
C ARG A 41 -4.93 3.88 -5.05
N GLY A 42 -4.51 3.87 -3.79
CA GLY A 42 -3.17 4.30 -3.42
C GLY A 42 -2.37 3.11 -2.91
N TRP A 43 -1.05 3.19 -2.97
CA TRP A 43 -0.24 2.09 -2.51
C TRP A 43 1.05 2.58 -1.86
N ILE A 44 1.56 1.73 -0.97
CA ILE A 44 2.90 1.86 -0.41
C ILE A 44 3.62 0.53 -0.59
N THR A 45 4.92 0.55 -0.47
CA THR A 45 5.70 -0.68 -0.57
C THR A 45 5.62 -1.48 0.72
N PHE A 46 5.92 -2.77 0.64
CA PHE A 46 6.04 -3.60 1.83
C PHE A 46 7.14 -3.08 2.75
N ALA A 47 8.21 -2.55 2.19
CA ALA A 47 9.29 -1.98 3.01
C ALA A 47 8.78 -0.80 3.85
N GLU A 48 8.00 0.08 3.23
CA GLU A 48 7.40 1.21 3.95
C GLU A 48 6.42 0.72 5.00
N ALA A 49 5.57 -0.21 4.64
CA ALA A 49 4.59 -0.77 5.56
C ALA A 49 5.26 -1.42 6.77
N ARG A 50 6.35 -2.11 6.52
CA ARG A 50 7.11 -2.78 7.59
C ARG A 50 7.70 -1.77 8.56
N ILE A 51 8.27 -0.69 8.03
CA ILE A 51 8.86 0.34 8.88
C ILE A 51 7.79 1.02 9.74
N LEU A 52 6.63 1.29 9.15
CA LEU A 52 5.60 2.05 9.84
C LEU A 52 4.76 1.21 10.80
N PHE A 53 4.52 -0.05 10.46
CA PHE A 53 3.48 -0.83 11.14
C PHE A 53 3.95 -2.13 11.76
N SER A 54 5.14 -2.61 11.45
CA SER A 54 5.60 -3.88 11.98
C SER A 54 5.84 -3.78 13.48
N ALA A 55 5.31 -4.73 14.22
CA ALA A 55 5.53 -4.84 15.65
C ALA A 55 6.87 -5.49 15.98
N GLU A 56 7.42 -6.26 15.04
CA GLU A 56 8.62 -7.07 15.28
C GLU A 56 9.87 -6.47 14.63
N GLY A 57 9.73 -5.30 14.03
CA GLY A 57 10.82 -4.68 13.33
C GLY A 57 10.94 -5.17 11.90
N ALA A 58 11.94 -4.67 11.20
CA ALA A 58 12.01 -4.81 9.77
C ALA A 58 12.58 -6.14 9.28
N GLN A 59 12.95 -7.05 10.18
CA GLN A 59 13.54 -8.30 9.76
C GLN A 59 12.54 -9.32 9.22
N TYR A 60 11.27 -9.13 9.46
CA TYR A 60 10.25 -10.04 8.98
C TYR A 60 9.57 -9.53 7.73
N ALA A 61 9.16 -10.46 6.89
CA ALA A 61 8.40 -10.11 5.69
C ALA A 61 7.01 -9.64 6.12
N PHE A 62 6.70 -8.43 5.77
CA PHE A 62 5.42 -7.83 6.15
C PHE A 62 4.28 -8.62 5.51
N GLY A 63 3.26 -8.87 6.29
CA GLY A 63 2.04 -9.52 5.80
C GLY A 63 2.06 -11.03 5.80
N GLU A 64 3.22 -11.65 5.94
CA GLU A 64 3.30 -13.11 6.00
C GLU A 64 3.38 -13.62 7.42
N THR A 65 4.36 -13.15 8.17
CA THR A 65 4.58 -13.61 9.53
C THR A 65 4.27 -12.54 10.57
N ASP A 66 4.15 -11.30 10.15
CA ASP A 66 3.92 -10.18 11.04
C ASP A 66 2.42 -9.92 11.18
N ARG A 67 1.76 -10.72 12.01
CA ARG A 67 0.33 -10.60 12.24
C ARG A 67 -0.04 -9.27 12.89
N ASP A 68 0.78 -8.82 13.81
CA ASP A 68 0.50 -7.57 14.50
C ASP A 68 0.69 -6.38 13.57
N GLY A 69 1.69 -6.46 12.70
CA GLY A 69 1.89 -5.43 11.69
C GLY A 69 0.70 -5.33 10.74
N ARG A 70 0.17 -6.49 10.31
CA ARG A 70 -1.02 -6.50 9.46
C ARG A 70 -2.20 -5.89 10.19
N ARG A 71 -2.39 -6.25 11.44
CA ARG A 71 -3.49 -5.68 12.24
C ARG A 71 -3.33 -4.18 12.41
N ASN A 72 -2.10 -3.72 12.59
CA ASN A 72 -1.82 -2.29 12.75
C ASN A 72 -2.19 -1.52 11.49
N ILE A 73 -1.83 -2.03 10.32
CA ILE A 73 -2.15 -1.32 9.08
C ILE A 73 -3.64 -1.42 8.75
N GLU A 74 -4.28 -2.53 9.09
CA GLU A 74 -5.73 -2.64 8.93
C GLU A 74 -6.47 -1.64 9.80
N SER A 75 -6.01 -1.48 11.03
CA SER A 75 -6.58 -0.50 11.94
C SER A 75 -6.38 0.92 11.43
N PHE A 76 -5.19 1.23 10.95
CA PHE A 76 -4.89 2.52 10.34
C PHE A 76 -5.83 2.80 9.16
N ALA A 77 -5.95 1.83 8.27
CA ALA A 77 -6.83 1.99 7.10
C ALA A 77 -8.27 2.23 7.51
N SER A 78 -8.74 1.48 8.51
CA SER A 78 -10.10 1.63 9.00
C SER A 78 -10.33 3.02 9.57
N GLN A 79 -9.37 3.56 10.29
CA GLN A 79 -9.46 4.91 10.85
C GLN A 79 -9.58 5.97 9.76
N HIS A 80 -9.09 5.66 8.57
CA HIS A 80 -9.11 6.57 7.42
C HIS A 80 -10.12 6.14 6.36
N ARG A 81 -11.11 5.33 6.76
CA ARG A 81 -12.21 4.89 5.91
C ARG A 81 -11.73 4.18 4.66
N SER A 82 -10.75 3.33 4.83
CA SER A 82 -10.16 2.58 3.73
C SER A 82 -10.07 1.11 4.08
N VAL A 83 -9.96 0.30 3.05
CA VAL A 83 -9.63 -1.11 3.18
C VAL A 83 -8.31 -1.35 2.47
N ILE A 84 -7.62 -2.41 2.86
CA ILE A 84 -6.32 -2.71 2.28
C ILE A 84 -6.35 -4.02 1.52
N ASN A 85 -5.42 -4.12 0.58
CA ASN A 85 -5.21 -5.33 -0.18
C ASN A 85 -3.72 -5.58 -0.28
N PHE A 86 -3.26 -6.70 0.25
CA PHE A 86 -1.85 -7.07 0.19
C PHE A 86 -1.56 -7.75 -1.13
N MET A 87 -0.56 -7.27 -1.83
CA MET A 87 -0.13 -7.83 -3.10
C MET A 87 1.33 -8.30 -2.99
N PRO A 88 1.56 -9.49 -2.44
CA PRO A 88 2.93 -9.96 -2.17
C PRO A 88 3.81 -10.05 -3.40
N VAL A 89 3.24 -10.43 -4.54
CA VAL A 89 4.00 -10.55 -5.77
C VAL A 89 4.57 -9.20 -6.19
N GLU A 90 3.83 -8.14 -5.93
CA GLU A 90 4.26 -6.78 -6.28
C GLU A 90 5.04 -6.12 -5.14
N GLY A 91 4.96 -6.67 -3.95
CA GLY A 91 5.54 -6.04 -2.77
C GLY A 91 4.85 -4.76 -2.38
N ARG A 92 3.53 -4.68 -2.58
CA ARG A 92 2.74 -3.48 -2.35
C ARG A 92 1.52 -3.76 -1.49
N VAL A 93 1.14 -2.74 -0.75
CA VAL A 93 -0.14 -2.71 -0.04
C VAL A 93 -0.99 -1.61 -0.67
N TYR A 94 -2.15 -1.98 -1.15
CA TYR A 94 -3.08 -1.02 -1.76
C TYR A 94 -4.13 -0.59 -0.75
N PHE A 95 -4.50 0.68 -0.83
CA PHE A 95 -5.56 1.28 -0.02
C PHE A 95 -6.67 1.73 -0.96
N VAL A 96 -7.89 1.39 -0.60
CA VAL A 96 -9.08 1.79 -1.37
C VAL A 96 -10.06 2.41 -0.39
N HIS A 97 -10.59 3.58 -0.72
CA HIS A 97 -11.65 4.18 0.10
C HIS A 97 -12.91 3.34 0.03
N ARG A 98 -13.58 3.26 1.16
CA ARG A 98 -14.88 2.58 1.22
C ARG A 98 -15.96 3.44 0.63
#